data_aeb61a0598a885eebb37340931456a3c
#
_entry.id   aeb61a0598a885eebb37340931456a3c
#
_cell.length_a   1.000
_cell.length_b   1.000
_cell.length_c   1.000
_cell.angle_alpha   90.00
_cell.angle_beta   90.00
_cell.angle_gamma   90.00
#
_symmetry.space_group_name_H-M   'P 1'
#
loop_
_entity.id
_entity.type
_entity.pdbx_description
1 polymer ?
#
loop_
_entity_poly.entity_id
_entity_poly.type
_entity_poly.pdbx_seq_one_letter_code
_entity_poly.pdbx_strand_id
1 'polypeptide(L)'
;MVYWQYPAMEMTQVGNCTTGKRLKIQIREGCFHLQERTDKRKTKRLLCALLAAAAVMGAAMPCAAVRIEPMPEQAGTLYGTQGIEREIYQPLSQAVQQGKTELDLSLSQPIKSQTRFLELCRQALTQVRRDYPESFLDNHTDFTYYYNQNGYYRVVYQLGYLKLSDQQKQSMTDEVEKIVRQGKKQCSNSVQLLQYFQETLCRRVEYDMTAAKSDSDHYPTSFHAYGALMKGKSVCQGYAYAFKLLCDQAQIPCWIVTGYYGDEPHAWNYVWLDGAYYLVDVTWDDANGRASDSPWFLAGSSYAKNYRIEDNSAPGELAASSYFTAGTKRQAQRTDQQESRPARSLSRAANS
;
A
#
# COMPACT_ATOMS: atom_id res chain seq x y z
N MET A 1 -21.43 20.61 -2.42
CA MET A 1 -21.89 19.21 -2.32
C MET A 1 -21.62 18.59 -3.68
N VAL A 2 -20.48 17.94 -3.84
CA VAL A 2 -20.17 17.20 -5.07
C VAL A 2 -20.48 15.75 -4.73
N TYR A 3 -21.57 15.24 -5.26
CA TYR A 3 -21.91 13.82 -5.18
C TYR A 3 -20.82 13.06 -5.95
N TRP A 4 -20.13 12.16 -5.27
CA TRP A 4 -19.35 11.13 -5.90
C TRP A 4 -20.27 10.28 -6.78
N GLN A 5 -20.24 10.55 -8.07
CA GLN A 5 -20.65 9.55 -9.04
C GLN A 5 -19.44 8.64 -9.21
N TYR A 6 -19.58 7.39 -8.79
CA TYR A 6 -18.73 6.32 -9.28
C TYR A 6 -18.60 6.49 -10.80
N PRO A 7 -17.43 6.24 -11.41
CA PRO A 7 -17.24 6.40 -12.82
C PRO A 7 -18.40 5.75 -13.56
N ALA A 8 -18.96 6.49 -14.51
CA ALA A 8 -20.17 6.10 -15.23
C ALA A 8 -20.00 4.69 -15.78
N MET A 9 -20.85 3.76 -15.33
CA MET A 9 -20.93 2.42 -15.90
C MET A 9 -21.50 2.55 -17.32
N GLU A 10 -20.65 2.45 -18.33
CA GLU A 10 -21.13 2.26 -19.68
C GLU A 10 -21.66 0.83 -19.82
N MET A 11 -22.98 0.71 -19.85
CA MET A 11 -23.66 -0.57 -20.07
C MET A 11 -23.85 -0.78 -21.56
N THR A 12 -23.10 -1.68 -22.14
CA THR A 12 -23.35 -2.11 -23.53
C THR A 12 -24.14 -3.42 -23.50
N GLN A 13 -25.36 -3.38 -23.98
CA GLN A 13 -26.19 -4.59 -24.09
C GLN A 13 -25.77 -5.40 -25.32
N VAL A 14 -25.21 -6.57 -25.10
CA VAL A 14 -24.80 -7.50 -26.16
C VAL A 14 -25.75 -8.67 -26.18
N GLY A 15 -26.62 -8.71 -27.17
CA GLY A 15 -27.43 -9.83 -27.69
C GLY A 15 -28.04 -10.87 -26.73
N ASN A 16 -29.24 -11.30 -27.07
CA ASN A 16 -29.97 -12.36 -26.36
C ASN A 16 -29.32 -13.75 -26.60
N CYS A 17 -28.87 -14.37 -25.53
CA CYS A 17 -28.62 -15.82 -25.55
C CYS A 17 -29.83 -16.54 -24.96
N THR A 18 -30.25 -17.63 -25.54
CA THR A 18 -31.49 -18.35 -25.24
C THR A 18 -31.61 -18.92 -23.80
N THR A 19 -30.60 -18.83 -23.00
CA THR A 19 -30.53 -19.32 -21.60
C THR A 19 -30.20 -18.31 -20.53
N GLY A 20 -29.95 -17.03 -20.88
CA GLY A 20 -29.67 -15.96 -19.93
C GLY A 20 -29.32 -14.64 -20.63
N LYS A 21 -29.48 -13.51 -19.95
CA LYS A 21 -29.09 -12.20 -20.45
C LYS A 21 -27.64 -11.91 -20.06
N ARG A 22 -26.87 -11.34 -21.01
CA ARG A 22 -25.46 -10.98 -20.86
C ARG A 22 -25.32 -9.46 -20.82
N LEU A 23 -24.56 -8.94 -19.87
CA LEU A 23 -24.16 -7.53 -19.82
C LEU A 23 -22.65 -7.43 -19.61
N LYS A 24 -22.01 -6.51 -20.34
CA LYS A 24 -20.59 -6.17 -20.13
C LYS A 24 -20.51 -4.89 -19.29
N ILE A 25 -19.71 -4.90 -18.26
CA ILE A 25 -19.41 -3.73 -17.45
C ILE A 25 -17.90 -3.47 -17.51
N GLN A 26 -17.56 -2.23 -17.77
CA GLN A 26 -16.21 -1.71 -17.70
C GLN A 26 -16.10 -0.91 -16.41
N ILE A 27 -15.21 -1.32 -15.50
CA ILE A 27 -14.93 -0.59 -14.28
C ILE A 27 -13.73 0.31 -14.56
N ARG A 28 -13.93 1.62 -14.43
CA ARG A 28 -12.89 2.63 -14.49
C ARG A 28 -12.79 3.26 -13.11
N GLU A 29 -11.66 3.16 -12.44
CA GLU A 29 -11.41 3.91 -11.22
C GLU A 29 -11.03 5.34 -11.60
N GLY A 30 -11.84 6.30 -11.13
CA GLY A 30 -11.80 7.72 -11.55
C GLY A 30 -10.68 8.51 -10.87
N CYS A 31 -10.39 9.63 -11.47
CA CYS A 31 -9.34 10.58 -11.13
C CYS A 31 -9.65 11.47 -9.96
N PHE A 32 -8.57 11.94 -9.35
CA PHE A 32 -8.55 12.87 -8.24
C PHE A 32 -8.37 14.31 -8.73
N HIS A 33 -9.17 15.25 -8.25
CA HIS A 33 -8.94 16.67 -8.44
C HIS A 33 -8.30 17.25 -7.18
N LEU A 34 -7.02 17.58 -7.24
CA LEU A 34 -6.35 18.39 -6.23
C LEU A 34 -6.48 19.87 -6.59
N GLN A 35 -7.06 20.65 -5.68
CA GLN A 35 -7.16 22.09 -5.82
C GLN A 35 -5.77 22.72 -5.60
N GLU A 36 -5.33 23.57 -6.54
CA GLU A 36 -4.05 24.27 -6.47
C GLU A 36 -3.92 25.08 -5.16
N ARG A 37 -3.04 24.65 -4.28
CA ARG A 37 -2.44 25.54 -3.28
C ARG A 37 -1.20 26.16 -3.91
N THR A 38 -1.27 27.46 -4.15
CA THR A 38 -0.18 28.28 -4.70
C THR A 38 1.15 28.07 -3.97
N ASP A 39 2.12 27.67 -4.76
CA ASP A 39 3.48 27.35 -4.38
C ASP A 39 4.26 28.60 -3.92
N LYS A 40 4.77 28.57 -2.69
CA LYS A 40 5.82 29.46 -2.17
C LYS A 40 7.08 28.69 -1.81
N ARG A 41 7.58 27.81 -2.68
CA ARG A 41 8.79 27.01 -2.40
C ARG A 41 9.83 27.00 -3.53
N LYS A 42 10.11 28.17 -4.12
CA LYS A 42 11.25 28.30 -5.05
C LYS A 42 12.48 28.99 -4.45
N THR A 43 12.75 28.84 -3.16
CA THR A 43 13.97 29.45 -2.59
C THR A 43 14.45 28.66 -1.37
N LYS A 44 15.06 27.49 -1.57
CA LYS A 44 16.02 26.90 -0.63
C LYS A 44 16.66 25.61 -1.19
N ARG A 45 17.24 25.70 -2.38
CA ARG A 45 18.21 24.69 -2.84
C ARG A 45 19.60 25.35 -2.96
N LEU A 46 20.18 25.70 -1.82
CA LEU A 46 21.62 26.01 -1.74
C LEU A 46 21.99 26.07 -0.23
N LEU A 47 22.26 24.92 0.36
CA LEU A 47 23.17 24.75 1.52
C LEU A 47 23.08 23.32 2.07
N CYS A 48 23.70 22.38 1.41
CA CYS A 48 24.10 21.09 2.01
C CYS A 48 25.13 20.40 1.09
N ALA A 49 26.23 21.09 0.88
CA ALA A 49 27.44 20.48 0.37
C ALA A 49 28.56 20.93 1.30
N LEU A 50 28.87 20.11 2.29
CA LEU A 50 30.15 20.06 3.01
C LEU A 50 29.93 19.29 4.34
N LEU A 51 30.13 17.99 4.29
CA LEU A 51 30.64 17.16 5.39
C LEU A 51 30.75 15.70 4.86
N ALA A 52 31.78 15.49 4.06
CA ALA A 52 32.29 14.17 3.76
C ALA A 52 33.69 14.08 4.37
N ALA A 53 33.93 13.01 5.09
CA ALA A 53 35.20 12.43 5.48
C ALA A 53 35.38 12.33 7.01
N ALA A 54 34.93 11.21 7.56
CA ALA A 54 35.65 10.52 8.60
C ALA A 54 35.43 9.00 8.37
N ALA A 55 36.38 8.39 7.66
CA ALA A 55 36.49 6.95 7.59
C ALA A 55 36.94 6.46 8.98
N VAL A 56 36.04 5.89 9.75
CA VAL A 56 36.35 5.10 10.91
C VAL A 56 36.18 3.65 10.50
N MET A 57 37.28 2.91 10.43
CA MET A 57 37.26 1.45 10.37
C MET A 57 36.68 0.94 11.70
N GLY A 58 35.37 0.79 11.74
CA GLY A 58 34.65 0.12 12.80
C GLY A 58 34.49 -1.35 12.43
N ALA A 59 34.92 -2.24 13.30
CA ALA A 59 34.65 -3.66 13.23
C ALA A 59 33.16 -3.87 12.96
N ALA A 60 32.82 -4.69 11.96
CA ALA A 60 31.46 -5.08 11.65
C ALA A 60 30.86 -5.75 12.89
N MET A 61 30.02 -5.03 13.63
CA MET A 61 29.17 -5.65 14.62
C MET A 61 28.24 -6.62 13.89
N PRO A 62 27.99 -7.82 14.43
CA PRO A 62 26.97 -8.69 13.86
C PRO A 62 25.65 -7.92 13.87
N CYS A 63 25.08 -7.71 12.69
CA CYS A 63 23.78 -7.10 12.54
C CYS A 63 22.77 -7.93 13.34
N ALA A 64 22.29 -7.38 14.46
CA ALA A 64 21.21 -8.02 15.21
C ALA A 64 20.05 -8.19 14.21
N ALA A 65 19.58 -9.42 14.06
CA ALA A 65 18.48 -9.71 13.15
C ALA A 65 17.29 -8.82 13.55
N VAL A 66 16.76 -8.05 12.61
CA VAL A 66 15.55 -7.24 12.85
C VAL A 66 14.46 -8.18 13.35
N ARG A 67 13.99 -7.97 14.57
CA ARG A 67 12.91 -8.77 15.15
C ARG A 67 11.62 -8.41 14.42
N ILE A 68 11.07 -9.36 13.70
CA ILE A 68 9.79 -9.23 12.99
C ILE A 68 8.72 -9.86 13.89
N GLU A 69 7.67 -9.12 14.16
CA GLU A 69 6.55 -9.62 14.93
C GLU A 69 5.70 -10.57 14.10
N PRO A 70 5.23 -11.70 14.65
CA PRO A 70 4.33 -12.59 13.96
C PRO A 70 3.02 -11.86 13.65
N MET A 71 2.46 -12.15 12.48
CA MET A 71 1.14 -11.66 12.11
C MET A 71 0.11 -12.18 13.12
N PRO A 72 -0.78 -11.33 13.65
CA PRO A 72 -1.83 -11.78 14.54
C PRO A 72 -2.72 -12.79 13.83
N GLU A 73 -3.08 -13.89 14.50
CA GLU A 73 -3.94 -14.96 13.97
C GLU A 73 -5.32 -14.44 13.54
N GLN A 74 -5.72 -13.29 14.08
CA GLN A 74 -6.95 -12.56 13.76
C GLN A 74 -6.73 -11.33 12.87
N ALA A 75 -5.53 -11.10 12.40
CA ALA A 75 -5.25 -9.99 11.49
C ALA A 75 -5.97 -10.23 10.17
N GLY A 76 -7.11 -9.60 10.10
CA GLY A 76 -7.91 -9.54 8.91
C GLY A 76 -8.84 -10.72 8.71
N THR A 77 -10.03 -10.61 9.30
CA THR A 77 -11.22 -11.03 8.54
C THR A 77 -11.38 -10.05 7.36
N LEU A 78 -10.32 -9.97 6.56
CA LEU A 78 -10.34 -9.22 5.33
C LEU A 78 -11.38 -9.82 4.39
N TYR A 79 -11.89 -9.00 3.50
CA TYR A 79 -12.77 -9.41 2.41
C TYR A 79 -12.37 -10.78 1.84
N GLY A 80 -13.31 -11.67 1.64
CA GLY A 80 -13.06 -12.96 0.98
C GLY A 80 -12.67 -14.13 1.89
N THR A 81 -12.78 -13.99 3.22
CA THR A 81 -12.47 -15.10 4.12
C THR A 81 -13.64 -16.08 4.32
N GLN A 82 -14.88 -15.65 4.11
CA GLN A 82 -16.07 -16.45 4.35
C GLN A 82 -17.18 -16.24 3.30
N GLY A 83 -18.07 -17.22 3.17
CA GLY A 83 -19.30 -17.13 2.40
C GLY A 83 -19.08 -16.78 0.93
N ILE A 84 -20.00 -15.99 0.37
CA ILE A 84 -20.00 -15.59 -1.04
C ILE A 84 -18.79 -14.73 -1.41
N GLU A 85 -18.25 -13.95 -0.48
CA GLU A 85 -17.05 -13.16 -0.69
C GLU A 85 -15.85 -14.06 -0.96
N ARG A 86 -15.69 -15.12 -0.19
CA ARG A 86 -14.65 -16.13 -0.40
C ARG A 86 -14.79 -16.83 -1.74
N GLU A 87 -16.02 -17.15 -2.13
CA GLU A 87 -16.33 -17.85 -3.38
C GLU A 87 -15.89 -17.04 -4.61
N ILE A 88 -15.91 -15.70 -4.52
CA ILE A 88 -15.43 -14.81 -5.58
C ILE A 88 -13.95 -14.53 -5.45
N TYR A 89 -13.50 -14.13 -4.24
CA TYR A 89 -12.14 -13.68 -4.00
C TYR A 89 -11.08 -14.76 -4.20
N GLN A 90 -11.28 -15.98 -3.67
CA GLN A 90 -10.26 -17.02 -3.75
C GLN A 90 -9.92 -17.44 -5.19
N PRO A 91 -10.89 -17.76 -6.08
CA PRO A 91 -10.55 -18.05 -7.46
C PRO A 91 -9.91 -16.87 -8.19
N LEU A 92 -10.35 -15.64 -7.89
CA LEU A 92 -9.82 -14.43 -8.49
C LEU A 92 -8.36 -14.19 -8.06
N SER A 93 -8.05 -14.31 -6.77
CA SER A 93 -6.69 -14.19 -6.27
C SER A 93 -5.74 -15.23 -6.86
N GLN A 94 -6.20 -16.48 -6.98
CA GLN A 94 -5.42 -17.55 -7.63
C GLN A 94 -5.18 -17.26 -9.12
N ALA A 95 -6.20 -16.79 -9.83
CA ALA A 95 -6.08 -16.44 -11.25
C ALA A 95 -5.04 -15.32 -11.45
N VAL A 96 -5.09 -14.28 -10.62
CA VAL A 96 -4.14 -13.13 -10.66
C VAL A 96 -2.73 -13.60 -10.34
N GLN A 97 -2.52 -14.38 -9.28
CA GLN A 97 -1.19 -14.91 -8.94
C GLN A 97 -0.60 -15.81 -10.04
N GLN A 98 -1.46 -16.49 -10.81
CA GLN A 98 -1.07 -17.31 -11.96
C GLN A 98 -0.89 -16.48 -13.25
N GLY A 99 -1.11 -15.17 -13.22
CA GLY A 99 -1.03 -14.29 -14.39
C GLY A 99 -2.08 -14.61 -15.48
N LYS A 100 -3.23 -15.20 -15.10
CA LYS A 100 -4.31 -15.45 -16.05
C LYS A 100 -4.93 -14.16 -16.53
N THR A 101 -5.29 -14.11 -17.80
CA THR A 101 -5.97 -12.97 -18.43
C THR A 101 -7.49 -13.07 -18.41
N GLU A 102 -8.01 -14.23 -18.03
CA GLU A 102 -9.44 -14.47 -17.91
C GLU A 102 -9.74 -15.39 -16.72
N LEU A 103 -10.84 -15.10 -16.03
CA LEU A 103 -11.42 -15.98 -15.02
C LEU A 103 -12.92 -16.10 -15.28
N ASP A 104 -13.41 -17.31 -15.56
CA ASP A 104 -14.81 -17.64 -15.64
C ASP A 104 -15.26 -18.32 -14.33
N LEU A 105 -16.15 -17.66 -13.60
CA LEU A 105 -16.58 -18.08 -12.29
C LEU A 105 -18.11 -18.20 -12.23
N SER A 106 -18.59 -19.38 -11.84
CA SER A 106 -20.00 -19.62 -11.51
C SER A 106 -20.18 -19.70 -10.01
N LEU A 107 -21.20 -19.00 -9.49
CA LEU A 107 -21.53 -18.98 -8.07
C LEU A 107 -22.36 -20.20 -7.68
N SER A 108 -22.15 -20.69 -6.48
CA SER A 108 -22.91 -21.84 -5.92
C SER A 108 -24.40 -21.49 -5.75
N GLN A 109 -24.70 -20.22 -5.46
CA GLN A 109 -26.06 -19.71 -5.34
C GLN A 109 -26.20 -18.35 -6.06
N PRO A 110 -27.28 -18.15 -6.84
CA PRO A 110 -27.52 -16.87 -7.50
C PRO A 110 -27.79 -15.73 -6.51
N ILE A 111 -27.27 -14.56 -6.79
CA ILE A 111 -27.50 -13.34 -6.03
C ILE A 111 -28.65 -12.56 -6.66
N LYS A 112 -29.74 -12.32 -5.94
CA LYS A 112 -30.94 -11.66 -6.49
C LYS A 112 -30.71 -10.16 -6.80
N SER A 113 -29.94 -9.48 -5.97
CA SER A 113 -29.68 -8.04 -6.11
C SER A 113 -28.49 -7.80 -7.05
N GLN A 114 -28.74 -7.07 -8.15
CA GLN A 114 -27.70 -6.62 -9.07
C GLN A 114 -26.64 -5.77 -8.38
N THR A 115 -27.07 -4.78 -7.60
CA THR A 115 -26.16 -3.88 -6.88
C THR A 115 -25.22 -4.67 -5.98
N ARG A 116 -25.76 -5.62 -5.16
CA ARG A 116 -24.94 -6.44 -4.29
C ARG A 116 -23.97 -7.35 -5.06
N PHE A 117 -24.43 -7.93 -6.17
CA PHE A 117 -23.57 -8.76 -7.03
C PHE A 117 -22.40 -7.96 -7.60
N LEU A 118 -22.68 -6.78 -8.19
CA LEU A 118 -21.66 -5.91 -8.77
C LEU A 118 -20.69 -5.42 -7.72
N GLU A 119 -21.21 -5.08 -6.54
CA GLU A 119 -20.38 -4.66 -5.43
C GLU A 119 -19.42 -5.75 -4.97
N LEU A 120 -19.88 -6.98 -4.81
CA LEU A 120 -19.04 -8.13 -4.47
C LEU A 120 -17.94 -8.38 -5.50
N CYS A 121 -18.29 -8.30 -6.80
CA CYS A 121 -17.32 -8.48 -7.88
C CYS A 121 -16.25 -7.38 -7.87
N ARG A 122 -16.66 -6.12 -7.67
CA ARG A 122 -15.76 -4.96 -7.59
C ARG A 122 -14.86 -5.02 -6.36
N GLN A 123 -15.44 -5.29 -5.19
CA GLN A 123 -14.71 -5.41 -3.92
C GLN A 123 -13.66 -6.52 -3.98
N ALA A 124 -13.99 -7.68 -4.55
CA ALA A 124 -13.04 -8.77 -4.73
C ALA A 124 -11.84 -8.35 -5.58
N LEU A 125 -12.09 -7.66 -6.70
CA LEU A 125 -11.03 -7.20 -7.59
C LEU A 125 -10.13 -6.15 -6.91
N THR A 126 -10.73 -5.17 -6.23
CA THR A 126 -9.99 -4.15 -5.49
C THR A 126 -9.15 -4.77 -4.37
N GLN A 127 -9.69 -5.75 -3.66
CA GLN A 127 -8.95 -6.45 -2.60
C GLN A 127 -7.77 -7.26 -3.17
N VAL A 128 -7.96 -7.97 -4.28
CA VAL A 128 -6.86 -8.72 -4.93
C VAL A 128 -5.72 -7.80 -5.36
N ARG A 129 -6.01 -6.61 -5.88
CA ARG A 129 -4.97 -5.62 -6.21
C ARG A 129 -4.19 -5.14 -4.98
N ARG A 130 -4.87 -4.96 -3.85
CA ARG A 130 -4.24 -4.56 -2.58
C ARG A 130 -3.38 -5.66 -1.99
N ASP A 131 -3.83 -6.90 -2.10
CA ASP A 131 -3.14 -8.06 -1.51
C ASP A 131 -1.93 -8.49 -2.34
N TYR A 132 -1.98 -8.29 -3.67
CA TYR A 132 -0.95 -8.75 -4.61
C TYR A 132 -0.44 -7.62 -5.51
N PRO A 133 0.15 -6.54 -4.94
CA PRO A 133 0.68 -5.43 -5.74
C PRO A 133 1.82 -5.84 -6.66
N GLU A 134 2.50 -6.97 -6.40
CA GLU A 134 3.53 -7.56 -7.26
C GLU A 134 2.96 -8.23 -8.51
N SER A 135 1.65 -8.47 -8.57
CA SER A 135 1.01 -9.13 -9.73
C SER A 135 0.99 -8.25 -10.97
N PHE A 136 1.21 -6.94 -10.83
CA PHE A 136 1.07 -5.94 -11.90
C PHE A 136 -0.34 -5.85 -12.48
N LEU A 137 -1.36 -6.32 -11.76
CA LEU A 137 -2.76 -6.15 -12.15
C LEU A 137 -3.05 -4.65 -12.26
N ASP A 138 -3.48 -4.20 -13.44
CA ASP A 138 -3.78 -2.79 -13.64
C ASP A 138 -5.18 -2.41 -13.10
N ASN A 139 -5.52 -1.14 -13.15
CA ASN A 139 -6.83 -0.66 -12.71
C ASN A 139 -7.93 -0.95 -13.75
N HIS A 140 -7.55 -1.44 -14.92
CA HIS A 140 -8.45 -1.83 -15.99
C HIS A 140 -8.80 -3.31 -15.90
N THR A 141 -9.97 -3.62 -15.43
CA THR A 141 -10.51 -4.96 -15.48
C THR A 141 -11.97 -4.90 -15.86
N ASP A 142 -12.26 -5.45 -17.01
CA ASP A 142 -13.64 -5.64 -17.45
C ASP A 142 -14.19 -6.93 -16.89
N PHE A 143 -15.47 -6.97 -16.61
CA PHE A 143 -16.14 -8.22 -16.40
C PHE A 143 -17.52 -8.27 -17.06
N THR A 144 -17.86 -9.48 -17.49
CA THR A 144 -19.17 -9.83 -18.05
C THR A 144 -19.91 -10.68 -17.04
N TYR A 145 -21.19 -10.44 -16.84
CA TYR A 145 -21.97 -11.27 -15.93
C TYR A 145 -23.23 -11.84 -16.59
N TYR A 146 -23.73 -12.91 -16.01
CA TYR A 146 -24.87 -13.66 -16.48
C TYR A 146 -25.92 -13.76 -15.38
N TYR A 147 -27.18 -13.60 -15.76
CA TYR A 147 -28.30 -13.67 -14.86
C TYR A 147 -29.51 -14.35 -15.51
N ASN A 148 -30.40 -14.89 -14.68
CA ASN A 148 -31.68 -15.47 -15.07
C ASN A 148 -32.76 -15.06 -14.05
N GLN A 149 -33.92 -15.72 -14.08
CA GLN A 149 -35.03 -15.43 -13.14
C GLN A 149 -34.67 -15.66 -11.67
N ASN A 150 -33.63 -16.46 -11.38
CA ASN A 150 -33.18 -16.75 -10.00
C ASN A 150 -32.12 -15.74 -9.51
N GLY A 151 -31.54 -14.90 -10.39
CA GLY A 151 -30.56 -13.89 -10.08
C GLY A 151 -29.26 -13.99 -10.89
N TYR A 152 -28.21 -13.34 -10.38
CA TYR A 152 -26.87 -13.26 -10.98
C TYR A 152 -26.07 -14.47 -10.49
N TYR A 153 -25.57 -15.29 -11.42
CA TYR A 153 -24.99 -16.61 -11.08
C TYR A 153 -23.60 -16.87 -11.66
N ARG A 154 -23.12 -16.01 -12.58
CA ARG A 154 -21.80 -16.20 -13.22
C ARG A 154 -21.18 -14.86 -13.57
N VAL A 155 -19.86 -14.76 -13.40
CA VAL A 155 -19.04 -13.62 -13.80
C VAL A 155 -17.82 -14.10 -14.58
N VAL A 156 -17.44 -13.38 -15.62
CA VAL A 156 -16.22 -13.62 -16.40
C VAL A 156 -15.38 -12.34 -16.34
N TYR A 157 -14.28 -12.39 -15.61
CA TYR A 157 -13.31 -11.30 -15.52
C TYR A 157 -12.35 -11.35 -16.70
N GLN A 158 -12.07 -10.17 -17.29
CA GLN A 158 -10.99 -9.96 -18.25
C GLN A 158 -9.88 -9.18 -17.52
N LEU A 159 -8.85 -9.91 -17.06
CA LEU A 159 -7.82 -9.37 -16.21
C LEU A 159 -6.74 -8.63 -17.04
N GLY A 160 -6.61 -7.34 -16.84
CA GLY A 160 -5.59 -6.50 -17.45
C GLY A 160 -4.35 -6.41 -16.57
N TYR A 161 -3.17 -6.32 -17.20
CA TYR A 161 -1.90 -6.14 -16.50
C TYR A 161 -1.11 -5.02 -17.13
N LEU A 162 -0.26 -4.36 -16.34
CA LEU A 162 0.68 -3.38 -16.87
C LEU A 162 1.52 -3.99 -17.99
N LYS A 163 1.61 -3.27 -19.11
CA LYS A 163 2.40 -3.69 -20.29
C LYS A 163 3.89 -3.51 -20.01
N LEU A 164 4.45 -4.40 -19.22
CA LEU A 164 5.86 -4.44 -18.85
C LEU A 164 6.49 -5.72 -19.39
N SER A 165 7.74 -5.61 -19.84
CA SER A 165 8.54 -6.80 -20.16
C SER A 165 8.90 -7.58 -18.89
N ASP A 166 9.24 -8.86 -19.02
CA ASP A 166 9.68 -9.68 -17.89
C ASP A 166 10.93 -9.10 -17.23
N GLN A 167 11.83 -8.51 -18.03
CA GLN A 167 13.01 -7.81 -17.51
C GLN A 167 12.61 -6.59 -16.64
N GLN A 168 11.60 -5.82 -17.04
CA GLN A 168 11.12 -4.68 -16.26
C GLN A 168 10.48 -5.13 -14.96
N LYS A 169 9.69 -6.22 -14.97
CA LYS A 169 9.10 -6.82 -13.77
C LYS A 169 10.18 -7.32 -12.82
N GLN A 170 11.16 -8.06 -13.35
CA GLN A 170 12.30 -8.55 -12.56
C GLN A 170 13.11 -7.40 -11.97
N SER A 171 13.36 -6.33 -12.73
CA SER A 171 14.10 -5.16 -12.22
C SER A 171 13.40 -4.49 -11.04
N MET A 172 12.06 -4.48 -11.00
CA MET A 172 11.32 -3.98 -9.84
C MET A 172 11.50 -4.90 -8.63
N THR A 173 11.42 -6.21 -8.82
CA THR A 173 11.68 -7.19 -7.75
C THR A 173 13.09 -7.03 -7.18
N ASP A 174 14.09 -6.93 -8.04
CA ASP A 174 15.50 -6.74 -7.66
C ASP A 174 15.70 -5.42 -6.86
N GLU A 175 14.99 -4.35 -7.24
CA GLU A 175 15.07 -3.07 -6.55
C GLU A 175 14.40 -3.13 -5.15
N VAL A 176 13.25 -3.81 -5.02
CA VAL A 176 12.61 -4.08 -3.73
C VAL A 176 13.56 -4.85 -2.82
N GLU A 177 14.13 -5.95 -3.29
CA GLU A 177 15.10 -6.76 -2.54
C GLU A 177 16.34 -5.94 -2.12
N LYS A 178 16.84 -5.10 -3.02
CA LYS A 178 17.99 -4.24 -2.75
C LYS A 178 17.68 -3.23 -1.65
N ILE A 179 16.55 -2.54 -1.72
CA ILE A 179 16.15 -1.56 -0.70
C ILE A 179 16.01 -2.26 0.66
N VAL A 180 15.31 -3.38 0.72
CA VAL A 180 15.11 -4.13 1.97
C VAL A 180 16.43 -4.65 2.54
N ARG A 181 17.30 -5.20 1.70
CA ARG A 181 18.65 -5.65 2.12
C ARG A 181 19.49 -4.50 2.65
N GLN A 182 19.42 -3.31 2.04
CA GLN A 182 20.14 -2.13 2.51
C GLN A 182 19.56 -1.63 3.84
N GLY A 183 18.25 -1.59 3.97
CA GLY A 183 17.57 -1.23 5.22
C GLY A 183 17.94 -2.17 6.37
N LYS A 184 17.88 -3.49 6.15
CA LYS A 184 18.24 -4.50 7.16
C LYS A 184 19.71 -4.41 7.62
N LYS A 185 20.61 -3.82 6.83
CA LYS A 185 22.00 -3.56 7.24
C LYS A 185 22.17 -2.32 8.12
N GLN A 186 21.23 -1.37 8.03
CA GLN A 186 21.33 -0.06 8.71
C GLN A 186 20.40 0.06 9.91
N CYS A 187 19.37 -0.80 10.00
CA CYS A 187 18.31 -0.73 10.99
C CYS A 187 18.40 -1.90 11.96
N SER A 188 18.18 -1.65 13.24
CA SER A 188 18.24 -2.64 14.32
C SER A 188 16.86 -3.23 14.68
N ASN A 189 15.75 -2.58 14.25
CA ASN A 189 14.39 -3.01 14.57
C ASN A 189 13.40 -2.64 13.46
N SER A 190 12.17 -3.15 13.59
CA SER A 190 11.11 -2.96 12.59
C SER A 190 10.71 -1.48 12.43
N VAL A 191 10.74 -0.69 13.50
CA VAL A 191 10.38 0.74 13.45
C VAL A 191 11.37 1.52 12.60
N GLN A 192 12.68 1.30 12.84
CA GLN A 192 13.74 1.93 12.04
C GLN A 192 13.67 1.48 10.58
N LEU A 193 13.33 0.21 10.33
CA LEU A 193 13.20 -0.31 8.97
C LEU A 193 11.99 0.28 8.24
N LEU A 194 10.84 0.43 8.90
CA LEU A 194 9.67 1.11 8.36
C LEU A 194 9.98 2.58 8.06
N GLN A 195 10.69 3.27 8.96
CA GLN A 195 11.14 4.65 8.73
C GLN A 195 12.10 4.74 7.54
N TYR A 196 13.04 3.81 7.43
CA TYR A 196 13.96 3.74 6.28
C TYR A 196 13.21 3.56 4.95
N PHE A 197 12.16 2.73 4.92
CA PHE A 197 11.33 2.57 3.72
C PHE A 197 10.58 3.85 3.35
N GLN A 198 9.93 4.46 4.33
CA GLN A 198 9.25 5.74 4.16
C GLN A 198 10.20 6.81 3.62
N GLU A 199 11.35 7.04 4.30
CA GLU A 199 12.34 8.02 3.88
C GLU A 199 12.92 7.72 2.49
N THR A 200 13.09 6.43 2.15
CA THR A 200 13.57 6.03 0.84
C THR A 200 12.58 6.41 -0.25
N LEU A 201 11.29 6.20 -0.04
CA LEU A 201 10.25 6.60 -0.99
C LEU A 201 10.14 8.12 -1.08
N CYS A 202 10.09 8.85 0.04
CA CYS A 202 10.02 10.31 0.05
C CYS A 202 11.22 10.99 -0.66
N ARG A 203 12.40 10.36 -0.64
CA ARG A 203 13.58 10.91 -1.33
C ARG A 203 13.60 10.61 -2.82
N ARG A 204 12.94 9.55 -3.26
CA ARG A 204 13.08 9.00 -4.62
C ARG A 204 11.88 9.29 -5.51
N VAL A 205 10.72 9.54 -4.93
CA VAL A 205 9.47 9.66 -5.66
C VAL A 205 8.99 11.10 -5.63
N GLU A 206 8.54 11.59 -6.77
CA GLU A 206 7.82 12.84 -6.92
C GLU A 206 6.33 12.56 -7.12
N TYR A 207 5.45 13.32 -6.45
CA TYR A 207 4.02 13.16 -6.63
C TYR A 207 3.59 13.54 -8.05
N ASP A 208 2.91 12.63 -8.75
CA ASP A 208 2.49 12.82 -10.13
C ASP A 208 1.19 13.62 -10.23
N MET A 209 1.31 14.95 -10.17
CA MET A 209 0.18 15.88 -10.32
C MET A 209 -0.54 15.75 -11.66
N THR A 210 0.13 15.28 -12.71
CA THR A 210 -0.47 15.07 -14.02
C THR A 210 -1.35 13.82 -14.00
N ALA A 211 -0.83 12.71 -13.48
CA ALA A 211 -1.60 11.49 -13.32
C ALA A 211 -2.77 11.69 -12.34
N ALA A 212 -2.56 12.43 -11.25
CA ALA A 212 -3.61 12.74 -10.27
C ALA A 212 -4.78 13.55 -10.86
N LYS A 213 -4.56 14.32 -11.91
CA LYS A 213 -5.60 15.08 -12.66
C LYS A 213 -6.14 14.31 -13.86
N SER A 214 -5.68 13.12 -14.10
CA SER A 214 -6.07 12.25 -15.20
C SER A 214 -6.62 10.92 -14.64
N ASP A 215 -6.54 9.86 -15.39
CA ASP A 215 -6.99 8.52 -15.00
C ASP A 215 -5.86 7.48 -15.08
N SER A 216 -6.11 6.33 -14.50
CA SER A 216 -5.16 5.21 -14.54
C SER A 216 -4.93 4.66 -15.95
N ASP A 217 -5.80 4.94 -16.90
CA ASP A 217 -5.71 4.48 -18.29
C ASP A 217 -4.56 5.14 -19.02
N HIS A 218 -4.41 6.45 -18.80
CA HIS A 218 -3.35 7.24 -19.42
C HIS A 218 -2.01 7.14 -18.67
N TYR A 219 -2.06 6.90 -17.35
CA TYR A 219 -0.89 6.85 -16.48
C TYR A 219 -0.83 5.59 -15.61
N PRO A 220 -0.99 4.37 -16.17
CA PRO A 220 -1.17 3.16 -15.38
C PRO A 220 0.01 2.88 -14.44
N THR A 221 1.23 3.27 -14.79
CA THR A 221 2.40 3.06 -13.93
C THR A 221 2.40 3.98 -12.71
N SER A 222 1.83 5.20 -12.80
CA SER A 222 1.76 6.14 -11.67
C SER A 222 0.78 5.68 -10.59
N PHE A 223 -0.18 4.83 -10.94
CA PHE A 223 -1.12 4.20 -10.01
C PHE A 223 -0.61 2.85 -9.48
N HIS A 224 0.63 2.49 -9.77
CA HIS A 224 1.24 1.22 -9.37
C HIS A 224 2.61 1.44 -8.71
N ALA A 225 3.04 0.47 -7.88
CA ALA A 225 4.37 0.48 -7.26
C ALA A 225 5.51 0.68 -8.27
N TYR A 226 5.33 0.24 -9.52
CA TYR A 226 6.31 0.41 -10.58
C TYR A 226 6.63 1.90 -10.85
N GLY A 227 5.63 2.76 -10.80
CA GLY A 227 5.81 4.22 -10.92
C GLY A 227 6.71 4.76 -9.80
N ALA A 228 6.40 4.43 -8.56
CA ALA A 228 7.17 4.87 -7.41
C ALA A 228 8.60 4.30 -7.41
N LEU A 229 8.76 2.98 -7.57
CA LEU A 229 10.06 2.31 -7.42
C LEU A 229 10.99 2.47 -8.63
N MET A 230 10.43 2.48 -9.86
CA MET A 230 11.21 2.41 -11.08
C MET A 230 11.22 3.70 -11.90
N LYS A 231 10.15 4.52 -11.79
CA LYS A 231 10.03 5.79 -12.52
C LYS A 231 10.29 7.01 -11.63
N GLY A 232 10.26 6.84 -10.30
CA GLY A 232 10.40 7.93 -9.35
C GLY A 232 9.23 8.92 -9.41
N LYS A 233 8.05 8.50 -9.89
CA LYS A 233 6.88 9.35 -10.02
C LYS A 233 5.60 8.55 -9.83
N SER A 234 4.72 9.00 -8.93
CA SER A 234 3.54 8.24 -8.56
C SER A 234 2.45 9.09 -7.89
N VAL A 235 1.23 8.58 -7.86
CA VAL A 235 0.13 9.08 -7.03
C VAL A 235 0.06 8.27 -5.73
N CYS A 236 -0.84 8.64 -4.80
CA CYS A 236 -0.98 8.00 -3.47
C CYS A 236 -1.06 6.47 -3.53
N GLN A 237 -1.81 5.92 -4.49
CA GLN A 237 -1.95 4.47 -4.66
C GLN A 237 -0.59 3.80 -4.92
N GLY A 238 0.23 4.34 -5.80
CA GLY A 238 1.54 3.73 -6.08
C GLY A 238 2.55 3.89 -4.94
N TYR A 239 2.49 4.99 -4.15
CA TYR A 239 3.25 5.10 -2.90
C TYR A 239 2.84 4.00 -1.91
N ALA A 240 1.53 3.81 -1.68
CA ALA A 240 1.01 2.80 -0.77
C ALA A 240 1.39 1.37 -1.22
N TYR A 241 1.33 1.10 -2.53
CA TYR A 241 1.73 -0.19 -3.10
C TYR A 241 3.24 -0.43 -2.97
N ALA A 242 4.06 0.59 -3.22
CA ALA A 242 5.51 0.48 -3.06
C ALA A 242 5.91 0.23 -1.60
N PHE A 243 5.30 0.94 -0.66
CA PHE A 243 5.55 0.75 0.76
C PHE A 243 5.14 -0.66 1.22
N LYS A 244 3.98 -1.16 0.77
CA LYS A 244 3.55 -2.54 1.05
C LYS A 244 4.53 -3.56 0.52
N LEU A 245 5.00 -3.45 -0.73
CA LEU A 245 5.98 -4.39 -1.29
C LEU A 245 7.28 -4.44 -0.48
N LEU A 246 7.77 -3.29 0.02
CA LEU A 246 8.94 -3.25 0.90
C LEU A 246 8.67 -3.95 2.24
N CYS A 247 7.48 -3.73 2.80
CA CYS A 247 7.06 -4.40 4.04
C CYS A 247 6.92 -5.91 3.84
N ASP A 248 6.26 -6.35 2.77
CA ASP A 248 6.06 -7.78 2.46
C ASP A 248 7.41 -8.50 2.29
N GLN A 249 8.33 -7.91 1.52
CA GLN A 249 9.70 -8.44 1.36
C GLN A 249 10.50 -8.44 2.67
N ALA A 250 10.18 -7.52 3.58
CA ALA A 250 10.76 -7.49 4.92
C ALA A 250 10.05 -8.42 5.90
N GLN A 251 8.89 -8.97 5.53
CA GLN A 251 7.97 -9.77 6.35
C GLN A 251 7.30 -8.96 7.48
N ILE A 252 7.14 -7.64 7.29
CA ILE A 252 6.40 -6.78 8.20
C ILE A 252 4.94 -6.75 7.76
N PRO A 253 3.97 -7.12 8.62
CA PRO A 253 2.57 -7.10 8.24
C PRO A 253 2.10 -5.69 7.88
N CYS A 254 1.63 -5.54 6.64
CA CYS A 254 1.23 -4.26 6.06
C CYS A 254 0.02 -4.44 5.14
N TRP A 255 -0.92 -3.50 5.23
CA TRP A 255 -2.13 -3.47 4.40
C TRP A 255 -2.25 -2.14 3.66
N ILE A 256 -2.81 -2.18 2.47
CA ILE A 256 -3.21 -0.99 1.75
C ILE A 256 -4.64 -0.67 2.16
N VAL A 257 -4.86 0.54 2.64
CA VAL A 257 -6.17 1.06 3.03
C VAL A 257 -6.56 2.17 2.08
N THR A 258 -7.81 2.19 1.65
CA THR A 258 -8.36 3.20 0.77
C THR A 258 -9.56 3.89 1.40
N GLY A 259 -9.81 5.10 0.97
CA GLY A 259 -10.90 5.92 1.44
C GLY A 259 -10.69 7.37 1.09
N TYR A 260 -10.83 8.25 2.06
CA TYR A 260 -10.74 9.70 1.87
C TYR A 260 -9.87 10.33 2.94
N TYR A 261 -9.13 11.36 2.54
CA TYR A 261 -8.53 12.33 3.45
C TYR A 261 -9.27 13.66 3.27
N GLY A 262 -10.11 14.04 4.24
CA GLY A 262 -11.12 15.07 4.01
C GLY A 262 -12.12 14.61 2.95
N ASP A 263 -12.21 15.35 1.84
CA ASP A 263 -13.07 15.01 0.71
C ASP A 263 -12.29 14.41 -0.48
N GLU A 264 -10.98 14.27 -0.36
CA GLU A 264 -10.13 13.76 -1.43
C GLU A 264 -9.95 12.24 -1.28
N PRO A 265 -10.27 11.44 -2.29
CA PRO A 265 -10.00 10.01 -2.29
C PRO A 265 -8.50 9.76 -2.15
N HIS A 266 -8.16 8.77 -1.32
CA HIS A 266 -6.78 8.56 -0.90
C HIS A 266 -6.47 7.10 -0.60
N ALA A 267 -5.19 6.75 -0.72
CA ALA A 267 -4.66 5.43 -0.37
C ALA A 267 -3.45 5.61 0.55
N TRP A 268 -3.40 4.80 1.59
CA TRP A 268 -2.33 4.78 2.60
C TRP A 268 -2.11 3.36 3.11
N ASN A 269 -1.27 3.19 4.13
CA ASN A 269 -0.98 1.88 4.70
C ASN A 269 -1.37 1.79 6.17
N TYR A 270 -1.77 0.60 6.60
CA TYR A 270 -1.73 0.18 8.00
C TYR A 270 -0.61 -0.83 8.18
N VAL A 271 0.12 -0.72 9.27
CA VAL A 271 1.14 -1.69 9.69
C VAL A 271 0.79 -2.25 11.05
N TRP A 272 1.10 -3.54 11.26
CA TRP A 272 1.01 -4.16 12.58
C TRP A 272 2.36 -4.07 13.28
N LEU A 273 2.38 -3.49 14.46
CA LEU A 273 3.59 -3.28 15.24
C LEU A 273 3.26 -3.31 16.73
N ASP A 274 4.01 -4.07 17.51
CA ASP A 274 3.88 -4.16 18.98
C ASP A 274 2.44 -4.39 19.47
N GLY A 275 1.70 -5.26 18.76
CA GLY A 275 0.34 -5.64 19.16
C GLY A 275 -0.78 -4.67 18.74
N ALA A 276 -0.50 -3.71 17.87
CA ALA A 276 -1.51 -2.73 17.42
C ALA A 276 -1.31 -2.32 15.95
N TYR A 277 -2.37 -1.75 15.35
CA TYR A 277 -2.31 -1.16 14.02
C TYR A 277 -1.95 0.32 14.09
N TYR A 278 -1.09 0.75 13.17
CA TYR A 278 -0.69 2.14 12.99
C TYR A 278 -0.81 2.54 11.52
N LEU A 279 -1.21 3.79 11.29
CA LEU A 279 -1.29 4.39 9.97
C LEU A 279 0.10 4.87 9.54
N VAL A 280 0.44 4.62 8.27
CA VAL A 280 1.59 5.20 7.57
C VAL A 280 1.10 5.79 6.26
N ASP A 281 1.34 7.09 6.06
CA ASP A 281 0.99 7.78 4.82
C ASP A 281 2.20 8.45 4.20
N VAL A 282 2.89 7.71 3.35
CA VAL A 282 4.12 8.16 2.67
C VAL A 282 3.85 9.35 1.76
N THR A 283 2.64 9.47 1.19
CA THR A 283 2.29 10.58 0.31
C THR A 283 2.28 11.92 1.04
N TRP A 284 1.64 11.97 2.21
CA TRP A 284 1.62 13.18 3.03
C TRP A 284 2.97 13.48 3.69
N ASP A 285 3.75 12.46 3.98
CA ASP A 285 5.12 12.59 4.48
C ASP A 285 6.01 13.26 3.44
N ASP A 286 5.92 12.82 2.18
CA ASP A 286 6.66 13.41 1.05
C ASP A 286 6.25 14.86 0.78
N ALA A 287 4.95 15.14 0.76
CA ALA A 287 4.42 16.48 0.53
C ALA A 287 4.90 17.51 1.55
N ASN A 288 5.24 17.08 2.77
CA ASN A 288 5.70 17.95 3.86
C ASN A 288 7.22 17.98 4.03
N GLY A 289 7.97 17.17 3.28
CA GLY A 289 9.44 17.16 3.29
C GLY A 289 10.07 16.78 4.63
N ARG A 290 9.35 15.99 5.46
CA ARG A 290 9.80 15.60 6.81
C ARG A 290 9.45 14.13 7.08
N ALA A 291 10.29 13.25 6.59
CA ALA A 291 10.12 11.81 6.85
C ALA A 291 10.31 11.45 8.35
N SER A 292 11.29 12.06 9.02
CA SER A 292 11.70 11.65 10.38
C SER A 292 10.79 12.13 11.52
N ASP A 293 10.04 13.21 11.32
CA ASP A 293 9.18 13.82 12.35
C ASP A 293 7.72 13.93 11.90
N SER A 294 7.36 13.13 10.92
CA SER A 294 6.04 13.18 10.31
C SER A 294 4.94 12.70 11.26
N PRO A 295 3.85 13.46 11.36
CA PRO A 295 2.69 13.02 12.10
C PRO A 295 1.91 11.89 11.41
N TRP A 296 2.18 11.59 10.14
CA TRP A 296 1.55 10.52 9.36
C TRP A 296 2.35 9.21 9.37
N PHE A 297 3.47 9.16 10.08
CA PHE A 297 4.25 7.96 10.29
C PHE A 297 3.92 7.30 11.62
N LEU A 298 3.43 6.06 11.56
CA LEU A 298 2.95 5.27 12.70
C LEU A 298 1.92 6.02 13.56
N ALA A 299 0.98 6.66 12.87
CA ALA A 299 -0.06 7.46 13.50
C ALA A 299 -1.17 6.59 14.11
N GLY A 300 -1.68 7.00 15.27
CA GLY A 300 -2.85 6.44 15.91
C GLY A 300 -4.15 7.15 15.52
N SER A 301 -5.28 6.63 16.00
CA SER A 301 -6.62 7.15 15.69
C SER A 301 -6.83 8.59 16.15
N SER A 302 -6.16 9.02 17.21
CA SER A 302 -6.19 10.42 17.67
C SER A 302 -5.70 11.41 16.62
N TYR A 303 -4.81 10.96 15.72
CA TYR A 303 -4.27 11.75 14.62
C TYR A 303 -5.00 11.52 13.29
N ALA A 304 -5.56 10.34 13.09
CA ALA A 304 -6.21 9.92 11.84
C ALA A 304 -7.63 10.47 11.63
N LYS A 305 -8.02 11.55 12.30
CA LYS A 305 -9.41 12.08 12.29
C LYS A 305 -9.91 12.52 10.91
N ASN A 306 -9.00 12.92 10.03
CA ASN A 306 -9.35 13.33 8.67
C ASN A 306 -9.44 12.16 7.69
N TYR A 307 -9.07 10.95 8.13
CA TYR A 307 -9.16 9.75 7.30
C TYR A 307 -10.52 9.09 7.49
N ARG A 308 -11.19 8.82 6.40
CA ARG A 308 -12.45 8.06 6.36
C ARG A 308 -12.24 6.85 5.48
N ILE A 309 -12.28 5.67 6.08
CA ILE A 309 -12.05 4.40 5.38
C ILE A 309 -13.23 4.10 4.48
N GLU A 310 -12.95 3.65 3.28
CA GLU A 310 -13.95 3.14 2.34
C GLU A 310 -13.97 1.61 2.39
N ASP A 311 -15.17 1.05 2.43
CA ASP A 311 -15.39 -0.41 2.51
C ASP A 311 -14.69 -1.08 3.72
N ASN A 312 -14.38 -2.36 3.59
CA ASN A 312 -13.65 -3.16 4.57
C ASN A 312 -12.14 -3.18 4.27
N SER A 313 -11.54 -2.04 3.86
CA SER A 313 -10.13 -2.02 3.46
C SER A 313 -9.15 -2.07 4.63
N ALA A 314 -9.57 -1.69 5.83
CA ALA A 314 -8.71 -1.72 7.01
C ALA A 314 -8.79 -3.08 7.71
N PRO A 315 -7.64 -3.62 8.18
CA PRO A 315 -7.57 -4.91 8.87
C PRO A 315 -8.11 -4.86 10.30
N GLY A 316 -8.25 -3.67 10.88
CA GLY A 316 -8.70 -3.46 12.24
C GLY A 316 -8.63 -2.00 12.66
N GLU A 317 -8.90 -1.74 13.94
CA GLU A 317 -8.84 -0.40 14.51
C GLU A 317 -7.41 0.04 14.79
N LEU A 318 -7.12 1.33 14.55
CA LEU A 318 -5.83 1.91 14.91
C LEU A 318 -5.66 1.99 16.43
N ALA A 319 -4.41 1.90 16.90
CA ALA A 319 -4.04 2.28 18.24
C ALA A 319 -4.59 3.68 18.58
N ALA A 320 -4.99 3.90 19.83
CA ALA A 320 -5.54 5.20 20.25
C ALA A 320 -4.55 6.34 20.05
N SER A 321 -3.27 6.10 20.36
CA SER A 321 -2.18 7.06 20.26
C SER A 321 -1.18 6.66 19.17
N SER A 322 -0.52 7.66 18.58
CA SER A 322 0.59 7.41 17.67
C SER A 322 1.74 6.73 18.41
N TYR A 323 2.52 5.90 17.68
CA TYR A 323 3.65 5.14 18.24
C TYR A 323 4.68 6.04 18.92
N PHE A 324 5.00 7.17 18.28
CA PHE A 324 5.88 8.19 18.83
C PHE A 324 5.12 9.25 19.62
N THR A 325 4.57 8.89 20.77
CA THR A 325 4.18 9.90 21.77
C THR A 325 5.45 10.49 22.42
N ALA A 326 5.35 11.70 22.99
CA ALA A 326 6.51 12.43 23.52
C ALA A 326 7.40 11.64 24.53
N GLY A 327 6.86 10.56 25.15
CA GLY A 327 7.58 9.65 26.03
C GLY A 327 8.41 8.60 25.30
N THR A 328 7.89 8.05 24.20
CA THR A 328 8.53 6.96 23.43
C THR A 328 9.71 7.45 22.60
N LYS A 329 9.64 8.69 22.08
CA LYS A 329 10.80 9.32 21.39
C LYS A 329 12.05 9.39 22.28
N ARG A 330 11.87 9.67 23.57
CA ARG A 330 13.00 9.71 24.54
C ARG A 330 13.53 8.33 24.90
N GLN A 331 12.70 7.29 24.83
CA GLN A 331 13.09 5.93 25.17
C GLN A 331 13.83 5.26 24.01
N ALA A 332 13.39 5.42 22.78
CA ALA A 332 14.09 4.94 21.57
C ALA A 332 15.48 5.60 21.45
N GLN A 333 15.59 6.92 21.67
CA GLN A 333 16.86 7.62 21.67
C GLN A 333 17.79 7.22 22.84
N ARG A 334 17.24 6.82 23.99
CA ARG A 334 18.03 6.32 25.13
C ARG A 334 18.55 4.91 24.92
N THR A 335 17.80 4.06 24.25
CA THR A 335 18.22 2.69 23.93
C THR A 335 19.39 2.73 22.93
N ASP A 336 19.31 3.56 21.88
CA ASP A 336 20.42 3.75 20.93
C ASP A 336 21.68 4.32 21.61
N GLN A 337 21.53 5.23 22.58
CA GLN A 337 22.68 5.79 23.33
C GLN A 337 23.24 4.83 24.36
N GLN A 338 22.46 3.88 24.85
CA GLN A 338 22.89 2.90 25.84
C GLN A 338 23.59 1.71 25.21
N GLU A 339 23.17 1.31 24.01
CA GLU A 339 23.85 0.28 23.20
C GLU A 339 25.13 0.78 22.54
N SER A 340 25.28 2.08 22.31
CA SER A 340 26.48 2.71 21.75
C SER A 340 27.56 3.04 22.80
N ARG A 341 27.34 2.78 24.08
CA ARG A 341 28.38 2.99 25.10
C ARG A 341 29.30 1.76 25.15
N PRO A 342 30.61 1.94 24.88
CA PRO A 342 31.57 0.85 25.06
C PRO A 342 31.57 0.40 26.52
N ALA A 343 31.55 -0.92 26.76
CA ALA A 343 31.66 -1.51 28.09
C ALA A 343 32.89 -0.94 28.82
N ARG A 344 32.66 -0.14 29.86
CA ARG A 344 33.73 0.31 30.74
C ARG A 344 34.34 -0.92 31.39
N SER A 345 35.58 -1.22 31.02
CA SER A 345 36.40 -2.25 31.64
C SER A 345 36.43 -2.04 33.15
N LEU A 346 35.89 -3.02 33.86
CA LEU A 346 36.18 -3.23 35.28
C LEU A 346 37.63 -3.75 35.43
N SER A 347 38.59 -2.86 35.42
CA SER A 347 39.95 -3.13 35.83
C SER A 347 40.38 -2.05 36.81
N ARG A 348 40.04 -2.24 38.08
CA ARG A 348 40.74 -1.66 39.24
C ARG A 348 40.20 -2.27 40.54
N ALA A 349 40.82 -3.33 40.98
CA ALA A 349 41.04 -3.65 42.41
C ALA A 349 41.76 -4.99 42.52
N ALA A 350 43.04 -4.98 42.34
CA ALA A 350 43.93 -5.97 42.96
C ALA A 350 45.29 -5.29 43.05
N ASN A 351 45.51 -4.58 44.15
CA ASN A 351 46.82 -4.36 44.77
C ASN A 351 46.65 -3.35 45.92
N SER A 352 46.49 -3.90 47.10
CA SER A 352 47.10 -3.46 48.35
C SER A 352 46.77 -4.46 49.45
#